data_c4626cd37be45a1f65ea3a152c4bebf8
#
_entry.id   c4626cd37be45a1f65ea3a152c4bebf8
#
_cell.length_a   1.000
_cell.length_b   1.000
_cell.length_c   1.000
_cell.angle_alpha   90.00
_cell.angle_beta   90.00
_cell.angle_gamma   90.00
#
_symmetry.space_group_name_H-M   'P 1'
#
loop_
_entity.id
_entity.type
_entity.pdbx_description
1 polymer ?
#
loop_
_entity_poly.entity_id
_entity_poly.type
_entity_poly.pdbx_seq_one_letter_code
_entity_poly.pdbx_strand_id
1 'polypeptide(L)'
;MKKTSHFARTALQSLAFASGALFLASAAQADMHANKGSKQAYEQTKAEAKAKYDADKDKCKSLSGNAADVCKAEAKVAHVSTVSKAEAAYKNTPKATFEAHKDIAEAQYDLAKEKCDDKTGNDKDVCKKEAEATYTAAKADAEVQLKTGKAVNNATEEKLDAKYAAAKEKCDALNGDAKDACQAKAKADFAK
;
A
#
# COMPACT_ATOMS: atom_id res chain seq x y z
N MET A 1 -36.88 -0.76 49.92
CA MET A 1 -36.52 0.58 50.43
C MET A 1 -35.94 1.33 49.21
N LYS A 2 -36.72 2.15 48.46
CA LYS A 2 -36.95 3.63 48.64
C LYS A 2 -35.58 4.32 48.83
N LYS A 3 -35.12 5.18 47.86
CA LYS A 3 -35.60 6.53 47.44
C LYS A 3 -34.83 6.93 46.16
N THR A 4 -35.48 7.34 45.05
CA THR A 4 -35.91 8.69 44.64
C THR A 4 -34.84 9.77 44.90
N SER A 5 -34.48 10.62 43.94
CA SER A 5 -34.98 11.48 42.91
C SER A 5 -34.11 12.75 42.94
N HIS A 6 -33.85 13.43 41.87
CA HIS A 6 -34.36 14.75 41.38
C HIS A 6 -33.43 15.21 40.26
N PHE A 7 -33.91 15.35 39.03
CA PHE A 7 -34.45 16.56 38.38
C PHE A 7 -33.66 17.87 38.60
N ALA A 8 -33.05 18.39 37.57
CA ALA A 8 -33.05 19.82 37.29
C ALA A 8 -32.96 20.06 35.75
N ARG A 9 -34.02 20.65 35.22
CA ARG A 9 -34.16 21.31 33.92
C ARG A 9 -33.65 22.74 34.04
N THR A 10 -32.97 23.26 33.03
CA THR A 10 -33.02 24.68 32.59
C THR A 10 -32.55 24.68 31.15
N ALA A 11 -33.38 24.90 30.19
CA ALA A 11 -33.95 26.12 29.66
C ALA A 11 -33.10 26.77 28.58
N LEU A 12 -33.71 26.71 27.39
CA LEU A 12 -33.59 27.46 26.14
C LEU A 12 -32.70 28.72 26.16
N GLN A 13 -31.92 28.85 25.08
CA GLN A 13 -31.87 30.12 24.34
C GLN A 13 -31.56 29.88 22.86
N SER A 14 -32.54 30.21 22.06
CA SER A 14 -32.51 30.31 20.61
C SER A 14 -31.72 31.55 20.19
N LEU A 15 -30.77 31.41 19.25
CA LEU A 15 -30.36 32.55 18.42
C LEU A 15 -30.12 32.03 17.00
N ALA A 16 -31.04 32.38 16.14
CA ALA A 16 -30.94 32.23 14.71
C ALA A 16 -29.90 33.22 14.16
N PHE A 17 -28.93 32.74 13.41
CA PHE A 17 -28.22 33.52 12.42
C PHE A 17 -28.25 32.78 11.09
N ALA A 18 -29.14 33.26 10.24
CA ALA A 18 -29.12 32.98 8.82
C ALA A 18 -27.93 33.74 8.22
N SER A 19 -26.97 33.03 7.68
CA SER A 19 -26.04 33.59 6.72
C SER A 19 -25.70 32.46 5.71
N GLY A 20 -26.29 32.62 4.53
CA GLY A 20 -26.03 31.76 3.38
C GLY A 20 -24.55 31.83 2.97
N ALA A 21 -23.89 30.71 3.01
CA ALA A 21 -22.69 30.48 2.27
C ALA A 21 -23.01 29.35 1.28
N LEU A 22 -23.17 29.71 0.01
CA LEU A 22 -23.09 28.77 -1.11
C LEU A 22 -21.71 28.11 -1.04
N PHE A 23 -21.63 26.95 -0.43
CA PHE A 23 -20.52 26.04 -0.68
C PHE A 23 -20.75 25.45 -2.07
N LEU A 24 -20.08 26.03 -3.06
CA LEU A 24 -19.78 25.35 -4.29
C LEU A 24 -19.01 24.07 -3.88
N ALA A 25 -19.73 22.96 -3.84
CA ALA A 25 -19.14 21.64 -3.81
C ALA A 25 -18.38 21.48 -5.14
N SER A 26 -17.11 21.93 -5.17
CA SER A 26 -16.14 21.40 -6.11
C SER A 26 -16.09 19.91 -5.83
N ALA A 27 -16.78 19.12 -6.66
CA ALA A 27 -16.52 17.72 -6.78
C ALA A 27 -15.04 17.62 -7.19
N ALA A 28 -14.17 17.43 -6.20
CA ALA A 28 -12.84 16.93 -6.43
C ALA A 28 -13.07 15.55 -7.08
N GLN A 29 -12.98 15.53 -8.40
CA GLN A 29 -12.74 14.30 -9.12
C GLN A 29 -11.42 13.78 -8.53
N ALA A 30 -11.55 12.82 -7.63
CA ALA A 30 -10.41 12.07 -7.16
C ALA A 30 -9.85 11.40 -8.41
N ASP A 31 -8.79 12.00 -8.94
CA ASP A 31 -7.94 11.39 -9.93
C ASP A 31 -7.52 10.03 -9.36
N MET A 32 -8.09 8.97 -9.92
CA MET A 32 -7.65 7.61 -9.72
C MET A 32 -6.32 7.36 -10.45
N HIS A 33 -5.44 8.35 -10.47
CA HIS A 33 -4.04 8.11 -10.70
C HIS A 33 -3.49 7.59 -9.39
N ALA A 34 -3.39 6.25 -9.29
CA ALA A 34 -2.69 5.59 -8.21
C ALA A 34 -1.41 6.38 -7.92
N ASN A 35 -1.32 6.92 -6.71
CA ASN A 35 -0.31 7.88 -6.29
C ASN A 35 1.08 7.22 -6.37
N LYS A 36 1.68 7.28 -7.56
CA LYS A 36 3.04 6.80 -7.79
C LYS A 36 3.97 7.63 -6.90
N GLY A 37 4.61 6.99 -5.95
CA GLY A 37 5.59 7.66 -5.08
C GLY A 37 6.65 8.39 -5.92
N SER A 38 7.06 9.58 -5.49
CA SER A 38 8.14 10.29 -6.17
C SER A 38 9.47 9.56 -5.98
N LYS A 39 10.36 9.64 -6.96
CA LYS A 39 11.72 9.09 -6.84
C LYS A 39 12.44 9.66 -5.62
N GLN A 40 12.28 10.95 -5.37
CA GLN A 40 12.90 11.62 -4.23
C GLN A 40 12.41 11.04 -2.89
N ALA A 41 11.09 10.84 -2.72
CA ALA A 41 10.53 10.24 -1.52
C ALA A 41 11.03 8.79 -1.32
N TYR A 42 11.14 8.02 -2.40
CA TYR A 42 11.70 6.67 -2.34
C TYR A 42 13.16 6.66 -1.87
N GLU A 43 14.02 7.48 -2.49
CA GLU A 43 15.44 7.56 -2.10
C GLU A 43 15.63 8.09 -0.67
N GLN A 44 14.82 9.04 -0.25
CA GLN A 44 14.82 9.53 1.15
C GLN A 44 14.43 8.40 2.12
N THR A 45 13.31 7.73 1.87
CA THR A 45 12.85 6.60 2.71
C THR A 45 13.90 5.50 2.81
N LYS A 46 14.58 5.20 1.71
CA LYS A 46 15.64 4.19 1.66
C LYS A 46 16.87 4.61 2.50
N ALA A 47 17.26 5.89 2.43
CA ALA A 47 18.37 6.41 3.24
C ALA A 47 18.03 6.40 4.74
N GLU A 48 16.82 6.83 5.10
CA GLU A 48 16.34 6.82 6.50
C GLU A 48 16.22 5.38 7.03
N ALA A 49 15.67 4.45 6.24
CA ALA A 49 15.58 3.04 6.60
C ALA A 49 16.97 2.41 6.83
N LYS A 50 17.95 2.78 5.99
CA LYS A 50 19.33 2.31 6.18
C LYS A 50 19.94 2.86 7.48
N ALA A 51 19.82 4.16 7.74
CA ALA A 51 20.33 4.78 8.96
C ALA A 51 19.70 4.15 10.21
N LYS A 52 18.38 3.91 10.17
CA LYS A 52 17.68 3.22 11.26
C LYS A 52 18.18 1.78 11.45
N TYR A 53 18.36 1.04 10.37
CA TYR A 53 18.87 -0.32 10.42
C TYR A 53 20.25 -0.40 11.05
N ASP A 54 21.17 0.50 10.67
CA ASP A 54 22.50 0.54 11.22
C ASP A 54 22.45 0.86 12.73
N ALA A 55 21.64 1.83 13.15
CA ALA A 55 21.44 2.17 14.56
C ALA A 55 20.80 1.02 15.37
N ASP A 56 19.84 0.31 14.81
CA ASP A 56 19.21 -0.83 15.49
C ASP A 56 20.18 -2.01 15.62
N LYS A 57 21.00 -2.28 14.59
CA LYS A 57 22.08 -3.29 14.68
C LYS A 57 23.12 -2.93 15.75
N ASP A 58 23.43 -1.64 15.92
CA ASP A 58 24.36 -1.23 16.96
C ASP A 58 23.83 -1.52 18.38
N LYS A 59 22.52 -1.34 18.60
CA LYS A 59 21.87 -1.74 19.85
C LYS A 59 21.98 -3.24 20.12
N CYS A 60 21.91 -4.06 19.07
CA CYS A 60 22.03 -5.50 19.21
C CYS A 60 23.42 -5.99 19.66
N LYS A 61 24.46 -5.14 19.55
CA LYS A 61 25.83 -5.47 20.00
C LYS A 61 25.95 -5.64 21.52
N SER A 62 24.99 -5.10 22.28
CA SER A 62 24.94 -5.30 23.73
C SER A 62 24.36 -6.67 24.16
N LEU A 63 23.80 -7.41 23.20
CA LEU A 63 23.23 -8.74 23.40
C LEU A 63 24.24 -9.83 22.97
N SER A 64 24.01 -11.06 23.38
CA SER A 64 24.83 -12.22 23.04
C SER A 64 23.96 -13.43 22.66
N GLY A 65 24.57 -14.40 21.96
CA GLY A 65 23.88 -15.63 21.54
C GLY A 65 22.65 -15.35 20.68
N ASN A 66 21.65 -16.21 20.77
CA ASN A 66 20.44 -16.11 19.98
C ASN A 66 19.68 -14.79 20.15
N ALA A 67 19.71 -14.18 21.34
CA ALA A 67 19.10 -12.87 21.54
C ALA A 67 19.71 -11.77 20.62
N ALA A 68 21.03 -11.84 20.37
CA ALA A 68 21.69 -10.92 19.44
C ALA A 68 21.24 -11.21 17.98
N ASP A 69 21.06 -12.46 17.62
CA ASP A 69 20.68 -12.86 16.26
C ASP A 69 19.20 -12.54 15.98
N VAL A 70 18.30 -12.79 16.92
CA VAL A 70 16.91 -12.33 16.86
C VAL A 70 16.84 -10.81 16.72
N CYS A 71 17.59 -10.06 17.53
CA CYS A 71 17.61 -8.60 17.47
C CYS A 71 18.04 -8.09 16.06
N LYS A 72 19.11 -8.67 15.49
CA LYS A 72 19.58 -8.32 14.13
C LYS A 72 18.53 -8.68 13.06
N ALA A 73 17.88 -9.84 13.20
CA ALA A 73 16.83 -10.27 12.29
C ALA A 73 15.61 -9.35 12.36
N GLU A 74 15.23 -8.87 13.56
CA GLU A 74 14.16 -7.87 13.72
C GLU A 74 14.50 -6.54 13.03
N ALA A 75 15.74 -6.07 13.21
CA ALA A 75 16.22 -4.88 12.49
C ALA A 75 16.18 -5.08 10.97
N LYS A 76 16.57 -6.28 10.46
CA LYS A 76 16.49 -6.64 9.04
C LYS A 76 15.04 -6.60 8.53
N VAL A 77 14.09 -7.20 9.26
CA VAL A 77 12.66 -7.18 8.89
C VAL A 77 12.13 -5.76 8.77
N ALA A 78 12.46 -4.90 9.74
CA ALA A 78 12.03 -3.50 9.73
C ALA A 78 12.59 -2.75 8.51
N HIS A 79 13.87 -2.94 8.21
CA HIS A 79 14.54 -2.34 7.05
C HIS A 79 13.94 -2.82 5.72
N VAL A 80 13.89 -4.14 5.50
CA VAL A 80 13.35 -4.74 4.28
C VAL A 80 11.90 -4.31 4.08
N SER A 81 11.07 -4.38 5.12
CA SER A 81 9.67 -3.97 5.03
C SER A 81 9.50 -2.51 4.59
N THR A 82 10.34 -1.61 5.13
CA THR A 82 10.27 -0.18 4.79
C THR A 82 10.73 0.06 3.36
N VAL A 83 11.87 -0.50 2.95
CA VAL A 83 12.45 -0.27 1.62
C VAL A 83 11.59 -0.91 0.53
N SER A 84 11.20 -2.19 0.70
CA SER A 84 10.42 -2.91 -0.32
C SER A 84 9.03 -2.30 -0.54
N LYS A 85 8.36 -1.83 0.53
CA LYS A 85 7.09 -1.10 0.40
C LYS A 85 7.27 0.25 -0.32
N ALA A 86 8.32 0.99 0.00
CA ALA A 86 8.62 2.27 -0.67
C ALA A 86 8.93 2.05 -2.16
N GLU A 87 9.67 0.98 -2.50
CA GLU A 87 9.97 0.62 -3.88
C GLU A 87 8.70 0.22 -4.64
N ALA A 88 7.83 -0.59 -4.03
CA ALA A 88 6.55 -0.97 -4.63
C ALA A 88 5.67 0.25 -4.90
N ALA A 89 5.59 1.19 -3.97
CA ALA A 89 4.85 2.44 -4.13
C ALA A 89 5.45 3.32 -5.24
N TYR A 90 6.78 3.41 -5.32
CA TYR A 90 7.48 4.18 -6.37
C TYR A 90 7.25 3.58 -7.75
N LYS A 91 7.42 2.26 -7.90
CA LYS A 91 7.24 1.56 -9.18
C LYS A 91 5.78 1.44 -9.58
N ASN A 92 4.89 1.35 -8.61
CA ASN A 92 3.44 1.23 -8.75
C ASN A 92 3.02 0.18 -9.79
N THR A 93 3.56 -1.03 -9.67
CA THR A 93 3.24 -2.16 -10.55
C THR A 93 2.90 -3.42 -9.74
N PRO A 94 2.00 -4.28 -10.24
CA PRO A 94 1.71 -5.56 -9.59
C PRO A 94 2.98 -6.40 -9.34
N LYS A 95 3.96 -6.34 -10.23
CA LYS A 95 5.24 -7.03 -10.07
C LYS A 95 6.04 -6.47 -8.91
N ALA A 96 6.13 -5.14 -8.77
CA ALA A 96 6.87 -4.52 -7.66
C ALA A 96 6.22 -4.82 -6.30
N THR A 97 4.90 -4.83 -6.25
CA THR A 97 4.15 -5.24 -5.05
C THR A 97 4.42 -6.71 -4.69
N PHE A 98 4.43 -7.59 -5.67
CA PHE A 98 4.77 -9.00 -5.48
C PHE A 98 6.18 -9.19 -4.92
N GLU A 99 7.20 -8.54 -5.52
CA GLU A 99 8.58 -8.63 -5.03
C GLU A 99 8.69 -8.08 -3.59
N ALA A 100 8.01 -6.97 -3.29
CA ALA A 100 7.99 -6.42 -1.94
C ALA A 100 7.41 -7.42 -0.91
N HIS A 101 6.30 -8.08 -1.23
CA HIS A 101 5.71 -9.07 -0.33
C HIS A 101 6.62 -10.29 -0.17
N LYS A 102 7.26 -10.73 -1.25
CA LYS A 102 8.21 -11.85 -1.21
C LYS A 102 9.42 -11.54 -0.33
N ASP A 103 10.04 -10.38 -0.50
CA ASP A 103 11.21 -9.96 0.29
C ASP A 103 10.86 -9.82 1.79
N ILE A 104 9.68 -9.27 2.09
CA ILE A 104 9.19 -9.15 3.46
C ILE A 104 8.94 -10.54 4.07
N ALA A 105 8.28 -11.42 3.34
CA ALA A 105 8.01 -12.79 3.79
C ALA A 105 9.30 -13.57 4.07
N GLU A 106 10.33 -13.41 3.23
CA GLU A 106 11.65 -14.02 3.41
C GLU A 106 12.35 -13.50 4.67
N ALA A 107 12.36 -12.18 4.87
CA ALA A 107 12.95 -11.58 6.06
C ALA A 107 12.22 -12.02 7.35
N GLN A 108 10.89 -12.13 7.30
CA GLN A 108 10.08 -12.63 8.42
C GLN A 108 10.34 -14.12 8.71
N TYR A 109 10.53 -14.92 7.66
CA TYR A 109 10.88 -16.33 7.80
C TYR A 109 12.25 -16.50 8.45
N ASP A 110 13.25 -15.69 8.04
CA ASP A 110 14.56 -15.68 8.67
C ASP A 110 14.46 -15.36 10.17
N LEU A 111 13.71 -14.30 10.52
CA LEU A 111 13.46 -13.95 11.92
C LEU A 111 12.77 -15.08 12.68
N ALA A 112 11.79 -15.73 12.08
CA ALA A 112 11.08 -16.85 12.71
C ALA A 112 12.02 -18.03 12.98
N LYS A 113 12.97 -18.32 12.08
CA LYS A 113 13.98 -19.37 12.29
C LYS A 113 14.88 -19.05 13.50
N GLU A 114 15.37 -17.79 13.60
CA GLU A 114 16.18 -17.35 14.74
C GLU A 114 15.39 -17.52 16.06
N LYS A 115 14.12 -17.13 16.06
CA LYS A 115 13.25 -17.33 17.25
C LYS A 115 13.04 -18.80 17.60
N CYS A 116 13.08 -19.70 16.63
CA CYS A 116 12.98 -21.13 16.87
C CYS A 116 14.28 -21.73 17.45
N ASP A 117 15.40 -21.07 17.28
CA ASP A 117 16.70 -21.61 17.73
C ASP A 117 16.87 -21.60 19.26
N ASP A 118 16.05 -20.84 19.99
CA ASP A 118 15.95 -20.95 21.46
C ASP A 118 15.21 -22.20 21.94
N LYS A 119 14.52 -22.90 21.06
CA LYS A 119 13.81 -24.14 21.38
C LYS A 119 14.70 -25.35 21.17
N THR A 120 14.32 -26.50 21.74
CA THR A 120 15.06 -27.75 21.64
C THR A 120 14.15 -28.92 21.25
N GLY A 121 14.72 -29.98 20.70
CA GLY A 121 13.97 -31.19 20.34
C GLY A 121 12.80 -30.94 19.44
N ASN A 122 11.71 -31.66 19.62
CA ASN A 122 10.51 -31.58 18.80
C ASN A 122 9.89 -30.16 18.75
N ASP A 123 9.99 -29.39 19.82
CA ASP A 123 9.44 -28.01 19.84
C ASP A 123 10.17 -27.10 18.85
N LYS A 124 11.47 -27.31 18.65
CA LYS A 124 12.24 -26.61 17.64
C LYS A 124 11.82 -27.02 16.24
N ASP A 125 11.61 -28.30 16.02
CA ASP A 125 11.20 -28.81 14.71
C ASP A 125 9.79 -28.34 14.32
N VAL A 126 8.85 -28.38 15.26
CA VAL A 126 7.49 -27.84 15.09
C VAL A 126 7.55 -26.35 14.76
N CYS A 127 8.29 -25.56 15.55
CA CYS A 127 8.44 -24.12 15.33
C CYS A 127 8.97 -23.83 13.90
N LYS A 128 9.99 -24.54 13.45
CA LYS A 128 10.56 -24.37 12.10
C LYS A 128 9.56 -24.74 11.00
N LYS A 129 8.74 -25.78 11.22
CA LYS A 129 7.69 -26.18 10.28
C LYS A 129 6.55 -25.16 10.21
N GLU A 130 6.17 -24.56 11.32
CA GLU A 130 5.19 -23.49 11.37
C GLU A 130 5.71 -22.22 10.66
N ALA A 131 6.98 -21.88 10.85
CA ALA A 131 7.62 -20.77 10.13
C ALA A 131 7.64 -21.01 8.62
N GLU A 132 7.99 -22.24 8.18
CA GLU A 132 7.98 -22.65 6.76
C GLU A 132 6.56 -22.59 6.16
N ALA A 133 5.56 -23.05 6.90
CA ALA A 133 4.16 -23.00 6.47
C ALA A 133 3.68 -21.55 6.31
N THR A 134 4.01 -20.66 7.26
CA THR A 134 3.69 -19.24 7.21
C THR A 134 4.34 -18.57 6.00
N TYR A 135 5.62 -18.86 5.76
CA TYR A 135 6.34 -18.33 4.59
C TYR A 135 5.72 -18.81 3.27
N THR A 136 5.37 -20.09 3.19
CA THR A 136 4.74 -20.67 2.00
C THR A 136 3.38 -20.04 1.72
N ALA A 137 2.56 -19.85 2.76
CA ALA A 137 1.29 -19.16 2.63
C ALA A 137 1.47 -17.71 2.15
N ALA A 138 2.39 -16.94 2.75
CA ALA A 138 2.66 -15.56 2.36
C ALA A 138 3.11 -15.44 0.90
N LYS A 139 3.91 -16.38 0.40
CA LYS A 139 4.31 -16.43 -1.01
C LYS A 139 3.12 -16.74 -1.93
N ALA A 140 2.28 -17.68 -1.57
CA ALA A 140 1.09 -18.02 -2.34
C ALA A 140 0.13 -16.82 -2.43
N ASP A 141 -0.09 -16.11 -1.32
CA ASP A 141 -0.89 -14.89 -1.28
C ASP A 141 -0.30 -13.78 -2.18
N ALA A 142 1.01 -13.60 -2.16
CA ALA A 142 1.69 -12.64 -3.04
C ALA A 142 1.50 -12.99 -4.52
N GLU A 143 1.55 -14.28 -4.89
CA GLU A 143 1.28 -14.73 -6.27
C GLU A 143 -0.17 -14.48 -6.70
N VAL A 144 -1.14 -14.70 -5.82
CA VAL A 144 -2.54 -14.39 -6.08
C VAL A 144 -2.71 -12.89 -6.34
N GLN A 145 -2.09 -12.06 -5.50
CA GLN A 145 -2.15 -10.59 -5.68
C GLN A 145 -1.49 -10.16 -7.00
N LEU A 146 -0.37 -10.76 -7.40
CA LEU A 146 0.28 -10.50 -8.69
C LEU A 146 -0.66 -10.82 -9.85
N LYS A 147 -1.28 -12.00 -9.84
CA LYS A 147 -2.20 -12.43 -10.90
C LYS A 147 -3.43 -11.53 -10.97
N THR A 148 -4.01 -11.23 -9.82
CA THR A 148 -5.18 -10.33 -9.72
C THR A 148 -4.83 -8.91 -10.18
N GLY A 149 -3.70 -8.35 -9.74
CA GLY A 149 -3.26 -7.02 -10.16
C GLY A 149 -3.02 -6.91 -11.66
N LYS A 150 -2.40 -7.95 -12.27
CA LYS A 150 -2.23 -8.00 -13.73
C LYS A 150 -3.58 -8.08 -14.45
N ALA A 151 -4.50 -8.91 -13.98
CA ALA A 151 -5.82 -9.05 -14.59
C ALA A 151 -6.61 -7.74 -14.51
N VAL A 152 -6.56 -7.03 -13.39
CA VAL A 152 -7.19 -5.71 -13.22
C VAL A 152 -6.60 -4.69 -14.18
N ASN A 153 -5.26 -4.64 -14.31
CA ASN A 153 -4.60 -3.71 -15.24
C ASN A 153 -5.00 -3.99 -16.68
N ASN A 154 -4.97 -5.25 -17.11
CA ASN A 154 -5.37 -5.64 -18.47
C ASN A 154 -6.84 -5.28 -18.75
N ALA A 155 -7.75 -5.62 -17.84
CA ALA A 155 -9.16 -5.26 -17.99
C ALA A 155 -9.40 -3.74 -18.01
N THR A 156 -8.57 -2.97 -17.30
CA THR A 156 -8.64 -1.50 -17.32
C THR A 156 -8.16 -0.96 -18.67
N GLU A 157 -7.05 -1.50 -19.19
CA GLU A 157 -6.52 -1.12 -20.50
C GLU A 157 -7.53 -1.44 -21.63
N GLU A 158 -8.09 -2.64 -21.64
CA GLU A 158 -9.14 -3.04 -22.59
C GLU A 158 -10.35 -2.10 -22.56
N LYS A 159 -10.80 -1.71 -21.37
CA LYS A 159 -11.91 -0.74 -21.22
C LYS A 159 -11.55 0.64 -21.74
N LEU A 160 -10.32 1.11 -21.52
CA LEU A 160 -9.84 2.39 -22.04
C LEU A 160 -9.71 2.34 -23.56
N ASP A 161 -9.20 1.25 -24.11
CA ASP A 161 -9.10 1.05 -25.55
C ASP A 161 -10.47 1.05 -26.24
N ALA A 162 -11.43 0.33 -25.67
CA ALA A 162 -12.80 0.33 -26.17
C ALA A 162 -13.44 1.72 -26.14
N LYS A 163 -13.24 2.48 -25.06
CA LYS A 163 -13.74 3.86 -24.97
C LYS A 163 -13.05 4.80 -25.95
N TYR A 164 -11.75 4.65 -26.14
CA TYR A 164 -10.99 5.41 -27.13
C TYR A 164 -11.48 5.13 -28.55
N ALA A 165 -11.68 3.85 -28.90
CA ALA A 165 -12.23 3.46 -30.20
C ALA A 165 -13.60 4.09 -30.43
N ALA A 166 -14.50 4.02 -29.45
CA ALA A 166 -15.82 4.64 -29.53
C ALA A 166 -15.75 6.18 -29.64
N ALA A 167 -14.77 6.83 -28.98
CA ALA A 167 -14.56 8.27 -29.10
C ALA A 167 -14.06 8.65 -30.49
N LYS A 168 -13.13 7.87 -31.06
CA LYS A 168 -12.66 8.07 -32.47
C LYS A 168 -13.80 7.94 -33.47
N GLU A 169 -14.62 6.92 -33.34
CA GLU A 169 -15.74 6.71 -34.26
C GLU A 169 -16.70 7.90 -34.28
N LYS A 170 -16.95 8.52 -33.14
CA LYS A 170 -17.75 9.76 -33.08
C LYS A 170 -17.11 10.92 -33.85
N CYS A 171 -15.77 10.98 -33.95
CA CYS A 171 -15.07 11.99 -34.67
C CYS A 171 -15.17 11.79 -36.20
N ASP A 172 -15.47 10.57 -36.66
CA ASP A 172 -15.58 10.27 -38.07
C ASP A 172 -16.82 10.89 -38.74
N ALA A 173 -17.81 11.31 -37.94
CA ALA A 173 -18.93 12.13 -38.41
C ALA A 173 -18.55 13.60 -38.76
N LEU A 174 -17.34 14.03 -38.40
CA LEU A 174 -16.81 15.38 -38.64
C LEU A 174 -15.87 15.41 -39.85
N ASN A 175 -15.58 16.61 -40.38
CA ASN A 175 -14.66 16.79 -41.51
C ASN A 175 -13.62 17.88 -41.19
N GLY A 176 -12.47 17.83 -41.90
CA GLY A 176 -11.40 18.84 -41.79
C GLY A 176 -10.91 19.07 -40.37
N ASP A 177 -10.58 20.31 -40.04
CA ASP A 177 -10.00 20.72 -38.75
C ASP A 177 -10.84 20.29 -37.55
N ALA A 178 -12.18 20.21 -37.68
CA ALA A 178 -13.06 19.76 -36.62
C ALA A 178 -12.86 18.27 -36.30
N LYS A 179 -12.62 17.43 -37.29
CA LYS A 179 -12.28 16.01 -37.13
C LYS A 179 -10.92 15.86 -36.45
N ASP A 180 -9.93 16.61 -36.88
CA ASP A 180 -8.56 16.54 -36.33
C ASP A 180 -8.55 17.00 -34.87
N ALA A 181 -9.23 18.07 -34.52
CA ALA A 181 -9.37 18.54 -33.14
C ALA A 181 -10.09 17.51 -32.24
N CYS A 182 -11.17 16.88 -32.77
CA CYS A 182 -11.88 15.83 -32.06
C CYS A 182 -10.97 14.61 -31.75
N GLN A 183 -10.21 14.15 -32.75
CA GLN A 183 -9.30 13.02 -32.61
C GLN A 183 -8.14 13.34 -31.66
N ALA A 184 -7.58 14.55 -31.73
CA ALA A 184 -6.54 15.01 -30.80
C ALA A 184 -7.07 15.01 -29.35
N LYS A 185 -8.29 15.50 -29.14
CA LYS A 185 -8.94 15.46 -27.84
C LYS A 185 -9.16 14.02 -27.36
N ALA A 186 -9.64 13.12 -28.20
CA ALA A 186 -9.81 11.72 -27.86
C ALA A 186 -8.49 11.07 -27.45
N LYS A 187 -7.38 11.33 -28.16
CA LYS A 187 -6.05 10.87 -27.76
C LYS A 187 -5.64 11.38 -26.37
N ALA A 188 -5.85 12.67 -26.12
CA ALA A 188 -5.50 13.28 -24.84
C ALA A 188 -6.35 12.72 -23.68
N ASP A 189 -7.67 12.57 -23.90
CA ASP A 189 -8.60 12.08 -22.86
C ASP A 189 -8.33 10.63 -22.46
N PHE A 190 -7.78 9.81 -23.33
CA PHE A 190 -7.47 8.38 -23.09
C PHE A 190 -5.97 8.07 -23.03
N ALA A 191 -5.11 9.06 -23.03
CA ALA A 191 -3.64 8.93 -22.98
C ALA A 191 -3.07 7.96 -24.03
N LYS A 192 -3.52 8.09 -25.30
CA LYS A 192 -3.11 7.25 -26.46
C LYS A 192 -2.18 7.98 -27.42
#